data_f9ed07af937ca83e399769ce72ac3036
#
_entry.id   f9ed07af937ca83e399769ce72ac3036
#
_cell.length_a   1.000
_cell.length_b   1.000
_cell.length_c   1.000
_cell.angle_alpha   90.00
_cell.angle_beta   90.00
_cell.angle_gamma   90.00
#
_symmetry.space_group_name_H-M   'P 1'
#
loop_
_entity.id
_entity.type
_entity.pdbx_description
1 polymer ?
#
loop_
_entity_poly.entity_id
_entity_poly.type
_entity_poly.pdbx_seq_one_letter_code
_entity_poly.pdbx_strand_id
1 'polypeptide(L)'
;MRIDRLTSRLQMALSDAQSVALGKDHNFIEPVHLMQVLLDQNGSVTSLLRQANVDVKAFRQEVGEHVSRLPTVEGSDGDIHMSNDLGRLLNIADKLTQKKGDQFISSEMVLLAAIDDKGSLGELLKKNKVFKSTVEAAIEQVRGGDAVNDQGAEEKREALDRFTVDLTALAADGKLDPVIGRDDEIRRTIQVLQRRRKNNPVLIGEPGVGKTAIVEGLAQRIVNGE
;
A
#
# COMPACT_ATOMS: atom_id res chain seq x y z
N MET A 1 -12.73 -16.27 -12.84
CA MET A 1 -11.90 -15.07 -12.64
C MET A 1 -10.54 -15.28 -13.31
N ARG A 2 -9.97 -14.25 -13.91
CA ARG A 2 -8.65 -14.31 -14.57
C ARG A 2 -7.57 -13.89 -13.56
N ILE A 3 -6.83 -14.86 -13.04
CA ILE A 3 -5.74 -14.64 -12.06
C ILE A 3 -4.63 -13.77 -12.64
N ASP A 4 -4.43 -13.83 -13.98
CA ASP A 4 -3.47 -13.02 -14.72
C ASP A 4 -3.75 -11.50 -14.67
N ARG A 5 -4.94 -11.09 -14.25
CA ARG A 5 -5.32 -9.69 -14.06
C ARG A 5 -5.08 -9.17 -12.63
N LEU A 6 -4.58 -9.98 -11.73
CA LEU A 6 -4.19 -9.53 -10.39
C LEU A 6 -2.79 -8.90 -10.44
N THR A 7 -2.54 -7.89 -9.62
CA THR A 7 -1.16 -7.43 -9.36
C THR A 7 -0.34 -8.56 -8.74
N SER A 8 0.98 -8.53 -8.93
CA SER A 8 1.88 -9.55 -8.36
C SER A 8 1.69 -9.68 -6.85
N ARG A 9 1.52 -8.54 -6.17
CA ARG A 9 1.25 -8.52 -4.74
C ARG A 9 -0.05 -9.21 -4.35
N LEU A 10 -1.12 -8.94 -5.07
CA LEU A 10 -2.41 -9.57 -4.78
C LEU A 10 -2.40 -11.08 -5.09
N GLN A 11 -1.63 -11.50 -6.10
CA GLN A 11 -1.41 -12.93 -6.38
C GLN A 11 -0.68 -13.61 -5.21
N MET A 12 0.41 -12.99 -4.72
CA MET A 12 1.12 -13.49 -3.54
C MET A 12 0.22 -13.53 -2.31
N ALA A 13 -0.53 -12.47 -2.05
CA ALA A 13 -1.46 -12.41 -0.92
C ALA A 13 -2.54 -13.51 -0.98
N LEU A 14 -3.01 -13.86 -2.17
CA LEU A 14 -3.97 -14.95 -2.36
C LEU A 14 -3.33 -16.33 -2.08
N SER A 15 -2.09 -16.54 -2.50
CA SER A 15 -1.32 -17.75 -2.19
C SER A 15 -1.03 -17.88 -0.68
N ASP A 16 -0.67 -16.78 -0.05
CA ASP A 16 -0.45 -16.74 1.40
C ASP A 16 -1.76 -16.98 2.17
N ALA A 17 -2.89 -16.42 1.70
CA ALA A 17 -4.22 -16.68 2.27
C ALA A 17 -4.62 -18.15 2.19
N GLN A 18 -4.26 -18.84 1.10
CA GLN A 18 -4.42 -20.29 1.00
C GLN A 18 -3.58 -21.01 2.05
N SER A 19 -2.33 -20.61 2.23
CA SER A 19 -1.44 -21.21 3.23
C SER A 19 -1.96 -20.99 4.66
N VAL A 20 -2.52 -19.81 4.95
CA VAL A 20 -3.16 -19.52 6.26
C VAL A 20 -4.37 -20.39 6.49
N ALA A 21 -5.22 -20.58 5.47
CA ALA A 21 -6.40 -21.42 5.59
C ALA A 21 -6.02 -22.90 5.78
N LEU A 22 -5.02 -23.41 5.02
CA LEU A 22 -4.46 -24.75 5.20
C LEU A 22 -3.90 -24.96 6.60
N GLY A 23 -3.08 -24.04 7.08
CA GLY A 23 -2.43 -24.15 8.39
C GLY A 23 -3.41 -24.08 9.58
N LYS A 24 -4.68 -23.79 9.32
CA LYS A 24 -5.77 -23.74 10.32
C LYS A 24 -6.86 -24.79 10.06
N ASP A 25 -6.62 -25.74 9.18
CA ASP A 25 -7.56 -26.81 8.82
C ASP A 25 -8.93 -26.29 8.32
N HIS A 26 -8.92 -25.16 7.61
CA HIS A 26 -10.13 -24.62 6.99
C HIS A 26 -10.35 -25.19 5.59
N ASN A 27 -11.60 -25.51 5.22
CA ASN A 27 -11.93 -26.06 3.90
C ASN A 27 -11.97 -25.03 2.77
N PHE A 28 -12.14 -23.76 3.13
CA PHE A 28 -12.30 -22.69 2.17
C PHE A 28 -11.39 -21.52 2.48
N ILE A 29 -10.89 -20.89 1.39
CA ILE A 29 -10.25 -19.59 1.48
C ILE A 29 -11.35 -18.54 1.52
N GLU A 30 -11.56 -17.92 2.68
CA GLU A 30 -12.55 -16.87 2.91
C GLU A 30 -11.97 -15.47 2.70
N PRO A 31 -12.81 -14.43 2.47
CA PRO A 31 -12.36 -13.04 2.37
C PRO A 31 -11.50 -12.57 3.56
N VAL A 32 -11.78 -13.07 4.74
CA VAL A 32 -11.03 -12.70 5.97
C VAL A 32 -9.61 -13.27 5.98
N HIS A 33 -9.34 -14.41 5.34
CA HIS A 33 -7.97 -14.91 5.17
C HIS A 33 -7.14 -13.97 4.31
N LEU A 34 -7.70 -13.54 3.17
CA LEU A 34 -7.04 -12.58 2.29
C LEU A 34 -6.79 -11.24 3.01
N MET A 35 -7.78 -10.74 3.75
CA MET A 35 -7.64 -9.50 4.51
C MET A 35 -6.58 -9.62 5.61
N GLN A 36 -6.51 -10.73 6.32
CA GLN A 36 -5.46 -10.99 7.32
C GLN A 36 -4.08 -10.85 6.70
N VAL A 37 -3.83 -11.50 5.57
CA VAL A 37 -2.55 -11.44 4.86
C VAL A 37 -2.24 -10.01 4.40
N LEU A 38 -3.21 -9.30 3.81
CA LEU A 38 -3.02 -7.92 3.36
C LEU A 38 -2.68 -6.96 4.52
N LEU A 39 -3.22 -7.21 5.71
CA LEU A 39 -2.91 -6.45 6.93
C LEU A 39 -1.52 -6.79 7.49
N ASP A 40 -1.07 -8.03 7.35
CA ASP A 40 0.23 -8.48 7.87
C ASP A 40 1.41 -8.04 7.00
N GLN A 41 1.18 -7.83 5.71
CA GLN A 41 2.20 -7.45 4.75
C GLN A 41 2.69 -5.98 4.85
N ASN A 42 2.20 -5.15 5.79
CA ASN A 42 2.54 -3.73 5.90
C ASN A 42 2.52 -2.97 4.55
N GLY A 43 1.53 -3.26 3.73
CA GLY A 43 1.41 -2.76 2.37
C GLY A 43 0.41 -1.62 2.19
N SER A 44 0.01 -1.42 0.93
CA SER A 44 -0.92 -0.37 0.51
C SER A 44 -2.21 -0.35 1.33
N VAL A 45 -2.81 -1.53 1.61
CA VAL A 45 -4.03 -1.64 2.43
C VAL A 45 -3.83 -1.09 3.83
N THR A 46 -2.72 -1.42 4.49
CA THR A 46 -2.39 -0.92 5.83
C THR A 46 -2.19 0.60 5.83
N SER A 47 -1.49 1.14 4.83
CA SER A 47 -1.28 2.58 4.65
C SER A 47 -2.60 3.32 4.41
N LEU A 48 -3.46 2.81 3.54
CA LEU A 48 -4.78 3.39 3.26
C LEU A 48 -5.68 3.42 4.49
N LEU A 49 -5.71 2.33 5.27
CA LEU A 49 -6.49 2.28 6.49
C LEU A 49 -5.98 3.28 7.54
N ARG A 50 -4.67 3.48 7.67
CA ARG A 50 -4.10 4.52 8.55
C ARG A 50 -4.50 5.92 8.09
N GLN A 51 -4.42 6.22 6.80
CA GLN A 51 -4.86 7.51 6.23
C GLN A 51 -6.37 7.74 6.42
N ALA A 52 -7.15 6.66 6.41
CA ALA A 52 -8.58 6.70 6.73
C ALA A 52 -8.86 6.79 8.25
N ASN A 53 -7.85 7.02 9.10
CA ASN A 53 -7.95 7.10 10.56
C ASN A 53 -8.51 5.82 11.22
N VAL A 54 -8.22 4.67 10.66
CA VAL A 54 -8.60 3.37 11.23
C VAL A 54 -7.51 2.86 12.16
N ASP A 55 -7.87 2.34 13.34
CA ASP A 55 -6.94 1.62 14.20
C ASP A 55 -6.61 0.25 13.58
N VAL A 56 -5.55 0.25 12.78
CA VAL A 56 -5.09 -0.94 12.05
C VAL A 56 -4.71 -2.08 13.00
N LYS A 57 -4.20 -1.76 14.20
CA LYS A 57 -3.81 -2.78 15.17
C LYS A 57 -5.05 -3.51 15.73
N ALA A 58 -6.05 -2.76 16.14
CA ALA A 58 -7.31 -3.32 16.61
C ALA A 58 -8.03 -4.10 15.50
N PHE A 59 -8.08 -3.54 14.28
CA PHE A 59 -8.72 -4.20 13.15
C PHE A 59 -8.01 -5.52 12.76
N ARG A 60 -6.67 -5.53 12.74
CA ARG A 60 -5.87 -6.75 12.51
C ARG A 60 -6.17 -7.83 13.54
N GLN A 61 -6.26 -7.46 14.81
CA GLN A 61 -6.60 -8.40 15.88
C GLN A 61 -8.00 -8.98 15.67
N GLU A 62 -9.01 -8.15 15.40
CA GLU A 62 -10.38 -8.62 15.16
C GLU A 62 -10.49 -9.55 13.97
N VAL A 63 -9.79 -9.26 12.86
CA VAL A 63 -9.73 -10.16 11.69
C VAL A 63 -9.09 -11.49 12.07
N GLY A 64 -7.97 -11.48 12.79
CA GLY A 64 -7.31 -12.70 13.27
C GLY A 64 -8.18 -13.54 14.21
N GLU A 65 -8.90 -12.90 15.13
CA GLU A 65 -9.88 -13.58 16.00
C GLU A 65 -11.03 -14.19 15.19
N HIS A 66 -11.51 -13.48 14.17
CA HIS A 66 -12.57 -14.01 13.30
C HIS A 66 -12.09 -15.22 12.52
N VAL A 67 -10.90 -15.16 11.92
CA VAL A 67 -10.28 -16.32 11.25
C VAL A 67 -10.13 -17.51 12.19
N SER A 68 -9.76 -17.30 13.44
CA SER A 68 -9.59 -18.39 14.43
C SER A 68 -10.92 -19.03 14.87
N ARG A 69 -12.06 -18.40 14.57
CA ARG A 69 -13.41 -18.93 14.88
C ARG A 69 -14.09 -19.61 13.68
N LEU A 70 -13.44 -19.60 12.52
CA LEU A 70 -13.98 -20.30 11.36
C LEU A 70 -14.04 -21.82 11.61
N PRO A 71 -15.01 -22.52 11.01
CA PRO A 71 -15.11 -23.96 11.16
C PRO A 71 -13.87 -24.68 10.62
N THR A 72 -13.34 -25.59 11.41
CA THR A 72 -12.25 -26.49 11.02
C THR A 72 -12.78 -27.85 10.63
N VAL A 73 -12.10 -28.57 9.74
CA VAL A 73 -12.46 -29.93 9.33
C VAL A 73 -11.22 -30.81 9.47
N GLU A 74 -11.30 -31.76 10.37
CA GLU A 74 -10.28 -32.80 10.53
C GLU A 74 -10.23 -33.69 9.30
N GLY A 75 -9.03 -33.90 8.75
CA GLY A 75 -8.82 -34.86 7.65
C GLY A 75 -9.11 -34.32 6.25
N SER A 76 -9.08 -33.02 6.02
CA SER A 76 -9.08 -32.48 4.66
C SER A 76 -7.78 -32.90 3.96
N ASP A 77 -7.88 -33.66 2.86
CA ASP A 77 -6.75 -34.17 2.05
C ASP A 77 -5.99 -33.04 1.29
N GLY A 78 -5.98 -31.83 1.82
CA GLY A 78 -5.21 -30.69 1.25
C GLY A 78 -5.90 -29.95 0.11
N ASP A 79 -7.08 -30.34 -0.34
CA ASP A 79 -7.84 -29.64 -1.37
C ASP A 79 -8.62 -28.49 -0.77
N ILE A 80 -7.99 -27.30 -0.75
CA ILE A 80 -8.65 -26.05 -0.36
C ILE A 80 -9.21 -25.34 -1.58
N HIS A 81 -10.47 -24.96 -1.50
CA HIS A 81 -11.14 -24.20 -2.53
C HIS A 81 -11.40 -22.75 -2.13
N MET A 82 -11.44 -21.87 -3.11
CA MET A 82 -11.92 -20.51 -2.90
C MET A 82 -13.41 -20.53 -2.55
N SER A 83 -13.81 -19.86 -1.48
CA SER A 83 -15.23 -19.72 -1.13
C SER A 83 -15.99 -18.90 -2.19
N ASN A 84 -17.30 -19.12 -2.26
CA ASN A 84 -18.17 -18.32 -3.13
C ASN A 84 -18.10 -16.83 -2.77
N ASP A 85 -17.92 -16.51 -1.50
CA ASP A 85 -17.85 -15.14 -1.00
C ASP A 85 -16.55 -14.46 -1.44
N LEU A 86 -15.41 -15.14 -1.37
CA LEU A 86 -14.15 -14.63 -1.91
C LEU A 86 -14.22 -14.45 -3.43
N GLY A 87 -14.80 -15.42 -4.15
CA GLY A 87 -15.01 -15.32 -5.59
C GLY A 87 -15.89 -14.11 -5.95
N ARG A 88 -16.96 -13.86 -5.20
CA ARG A 88 -17.83 -12.69 -5.37
C ARG A 88 -17.08 -11.39 -5.10
N LEU A 89 -16.31 -11.31 -4.00
CA LEU A 89 -15.50 -10.16 -3.64
C LEU A 89 -14.53 -9.77 -4.76
N LEU A 90 -13.78 -10.73 -5.27
CA LEU A 90 -12.82 -10.52 -6.35
C LEU A 90 -13.50 -10.11 -7.67
N ASN A 91 -14.70 -10.61 -7.96
CA ASN A 91 -15.48 -10.15 -9.12
C ASN A 91 -15.97 -8.70 -8.96
N ILE A 92 -16.32 -8.27 -7.74
CA ILE A 92 -16.66 -6.86 -7.47
C ILE A 92 -15.41 -6.00 -7.63
N ALA A 93 -14.25 -6.43 -7.10
CA ALA A 93 -12.98 -5.73 -7.26
C ALA A 93 -12.61 -5.56 -8.75
N ASP A 94 -12.80 -6.58 -9.59
CA ASP A 94 -12.58 -6.49 -11.04
C ASP A 94 -13.48 -5.44 -11.71
N LYS A 95 -14.77 -5.38 -11.34
CA LYS A 95 -15.67 -4.34 -11.86
C LYS A 95 -15.24 -2.94 -11.43
N LEU A 96 -14.79 -2.77 -10.20
CA LEU A 96 -14.27 -1.47 -9.72
C LEU A 96 -12.99 -1.07 -10.48
N THR A 97 -12.09 -2.04 -10.71
CA THR A 97 -10.86 -1.89 -11.51
C THR A 97 -11.19 -1.39 -12.92
N GLN A 98 -12.13 -2.05 -13.60
CA GLN A 98 -12.55 -1.65 -14.95
C GLN A 98 -13.17 -0.24 -14.96
N LYS A 99 -14.00 0.09 -13.96
CA LYS A 99 -14.59 1.41 -13.84
C LYS A 99 -13.56 2.53 -13.65
N LYS A 100 -12.45 2.23 -12.96
CA LYS A 100 -11.33 3.17 -12.79
C LYS A 100 -10.38 3.25 -14.00
N GLY A 101 -10.51 2.35 -14.97
CA GLY A 101 -9.63 2.28 -16.13
C GLY A 101 -8.31 1.57 -15.87
N ASP A 102 -8.19 0.85 -14.76
CA ASP A 102 -7.01 0.07 -14.41
C ASP A 102 -6.97 -1.24 -15.21
N GLN A 103 -5.77 -1.69 -15.59
CA GLN A 103 -5.57 -2.98 -16.27
C GLN A 103 -5.48 -4.15 -15.29
N PHE A 104 -4.95 -3.91 -14.09
CA PHE A 104 -4.76 -4.92 -13.07
C PHE A 104 -5.56 -4.63 -11.81
N ILE A 105 -6.09 -5.71 -11.20
CA ILE A 105 -6.81 -5.65 -9.93
C ILE A 105 -5.77 -5.53 -8.81
N SER A 106 -5.80 -4.42 -8.09
CA SER A 106 -4.92 -4.14 -6.96
C SER A 106 -5.55 -4.49 -5.61
N SER A 107 -4.73 -4.59 -4.58
CA SER A 107 -5.17 -4.79 -3.19
C SER A 107 -6.11 -3.68 -2.71
N GLU A 108 -5.93 -2.46 -3.21
CA GLU A 108 -6.78 -1.31 -2.95
C GLU A 108 -8.22 -1.53 -3.45
N MET A 109 -8.36 -2.14 -4.65
CA MET A 109 -9.68 -2.45 -5.21
C MET A 109 -10.37 -3.58 -4.46
N VAL A 110 -9.60 -4.53 -3.92
CA VAL A 110 -10.14 -5.56 -3.01
C VAL A 110 -10.65 -4.94 -1.72
N LEU A 111 -9.91 -3.98 -1.12
CA LEU A 111 -10.36 -3.25 0.06
C LEU A 111 -11.67 -2.50 -0.20
N LEU A 112 -11.76 -1.77 -1.32
CA LEU A 112 -12.99 -1.06 -1.70
C LEU A 112 -14.18 -2.00 -1.93
N ALA A 113 -13.93 -3.14 -2.56
CA ALA A 113 -14.97 -4.16 -2.76
C ALA A 113 -15.45 -4.75 -1.43
N ALA A 114 -14.53 -4.94 -0.47
CA ALA A 114 -14.84 -5.50 0.84
C ALA A 114 -15.71 -4.59 1.71
N ILE A 115 -15.61 -3.26 1.54
CA ILE A 115 -16.46 -2.31 2.30
C ILE A 115 -17.94 -2.48 1.97
N ASP A 116 -18.26 -2.80 0.72
CA ASP A 116 -19.64 -3.01 0.25
C ASP A 116 -20.05 -4.50 0.37
N ASP A 117 -19.18 -5.39 0.88
CA ASP A 117 -19.50 -6.80 1.06
C ASP A 117 -20.53 -6.99 2.18
N LYS A 118 -21.44 -7.95 1.96
CA LYS A 118 -22.49 -8.31 2.93
C LYS A 118 -22.07 -9.45 3.88
N GLY A 119 -20.86 -9.99 3.69
CA GLY A 119 -20.31 -11.06 4.52
C GLY A 119 -19.61 -10.53 5.77
N SER A 120 -18.98 -11.44 6.50
CA SER A 120 -18.30 -11.18 7.77
C SER A 120 -17.22 -10.10 7.66
N LEU A 121 -16.50 -10.04 6.54
CA LEU A 121 -15.47 -9.02 6.32
C LEU A 121 -16.07 -7.61 6.22
N GLY A 122 -17.19 -7.44 5.50
CA GLY A 122 -17.89 -6.16 5.41
C GLY A 122 -18.43 -5.69 6.77
N GLU A 123 -18.93 -6.62 7.59
CA GLU A 123 -19.36 -6.30 8.96
C GLU A 123 -18.19 -5.85 9.84
N LEU A 124 -17.04 -6.51 9.76
CA LEU A 124 -15.81 -6.12 10.47
C LEU A 124 -15.33 -4.72 10.05
N LEU A 125 -15.30 -4.43 8.75
CA LEU A 125 -14.93 -3.11 8.22
C LEU A 125 -15.89 -2.02 8.71
N LYS A 126 -17.20 -2.28 8.68
CA LYS A 126 -18.22 -1.35 9.18
C LYS A 126 -18.10 -1.09 10.68
N LYS A 127 -17.86 -2.14 11.48
CA LYS A 127 -17.63 -2.04 12.93
C LYS A 127 -16.43 -1.15 13.23
N ASN A 128 -15.38 -1.25 12.44
CA ASN A 128 -14.15 -0.46 12.56
C ASN A 128 -14.24 0.91 11.86
N LYS A 129 -15.45 1.34 11.48
CA LYS A 129 -15.73 2.65 10.85
C LYS A 129 -14.92 2.91 9.57
N VAL A 130 -14.66 1.85 8.81
CA VAL A 130 -14.04 1.97 7.49
C VAL A 130 -15.09 2.43 6.50
N PHE A 131 -15.02 3.69 6.08
CA PHE A 131 -15.97 4.26 5.13
C PHE A 131 -15.39 4.33 3.73
N LYS A 132 -16.22 4.02 2.74
CA LYS A 132 -15.81 4.00 1.34
C LYS A 132 -15.24 5.33 0.86
N SER A 133 -15.89 6.44 1.22
CA SER A 133 -15.46 7.78 0.82
C SER A 133 -14.07 8.15 1.34
N THR A 134 -13.74 7.75 2.59
CA THR A 134 -12.42 8.01 3.18
C THR A 134 -11.34 7.16 2.53
N VAL A 135 -11.65 5.89 2.23
CA VAL A 135 -10.70 5.00 1.55
C VAL A 135 -10.51 5.43 0.08
N GLU A 136 -11.56 5.83 -0.63
CA GLU A 136 -11.45 6.38 -1.99
C GLU A 136 -10.58 7.63 -2.03
N ALA A 137 -10.76 8.55 -1.09
CA ALA A 137 -9.92 9.76 -0.98
C ALA A 137 -8.45 9.41 -0.70
N ALA A 138 -8.19 8.45 0.20
CA ALA A 138 -6.84 7.98 0.49
C ALA A 138 -6.19 7.33 -0.75
N ILE A 139 -6.93 6.52 -1.51
CA ILE A 139 -6.44 5.92 -2.76
C ILE A 139 -6.06 7.01 -3.78
N GLU A 140 -6.91 8.01 -3.99
CA GLU A 140 -6.60 9.12 -4.92
C GLU A 140 -5.34 9.87 -4.48
N GLN A 141 -5.17 10.11 -3.19
CA GLN A 141 -4.00 10.78 -2.66
C GLN A 141 -2.72 9.95 -2.88
N VAL A 142 -2.76 8.63 -2.64
CA VAL A 142 -1.61 7.73 -2.82
C VAL A 142 -1.29 7.53 -4.30
N ARG A 143 -2.31 7.48 -5.16
CA ARG A 143 -2.12 7.24 -6.60
C ARG A 143 -1.69 8.50 -7.36
N GLY A 144 -2.02 9.70 -6.88
CA GLY A 144 -1.75 10.94 -7.61
C GLY A 144 -2.42 11.02 -8.99
N GLY A 145 -3.48 10.23 -9.23
CA GLY A 145 -4.16 10.10 -10.52
C GLY A 145 -3.63 8.99 -11.43
N ASP A 146 -2.61 8.23 -11.03
CA ASP A 146 -2.04 7.16 -11.85
C ASP A 146 -2.91 5.90 -11.87
N ALA A 147 -3.12 5.35 -13.07
CA ALA A 147 -3.78 4.06 -13.25
C ALA A 147 -2.84 2.89 -12.99
N VAL A 148 -3.40 1.74 -12.58
CA VAL A 148 -2.64 0.49 -12.34
C VAL A 148 -2.51 -0.28 -13.66
N ASN A 149 -1.54 0.11 -14.46
CA ASN A 149 -1.27 -0.46 -15.79
C ASN A 149 -0.09 -1.45 -15.81
N ASP A 150 0.55 -1.69 -14.68
CA ASP A 150 1.67 -2.60 -14.49
C ASP A 150 1.33 -3.57 -13.36
N GLN A 151 1.63 -4.84 -13.58
CA GLN A 151 1.40 -5.89 -12.60
C GLN A 151 2.19 -5.67 -11.29
N GLY A 152 3.38 -5.03 -11.37
CA GLY A 152 4.22 -4.63 -10.23
C GLY A 152 3.95 -3.22 -9.69
N ALA A 153 2.86 -2.55 -10.08
CA ALA A 153 2.61 -1.15 -9.71
C ALA A 153 2.54 -0.91 -8.20
N GLU A 154 1.96 -1.84 -7.44
CA GLU A 154 1.91 -1.75 -5.97
C GLU A 154 3.30 -1.87 -5.36
N GLU A 155 4.11 -2.83 -5.81
CA GLU A 155 5.48 -3.04 -5.34
C GLU A 155 6.39 -1.85 -5.62
N LYS A 156 6.24 -1.23 -6.80
CA LYS A 156 7.01 -0.03 -7.17
C LYS A 156 6.70 1.16 -6.27
N ARG A 157 5.44 1.37 -5.93
CA ARG A 157 5.03 2.44 -4.99
C ARG A 157 5.55 2.16 -3.58
N GLU A 158 5.43 0.93 -3.10
CA GLU A 158 5.92 0.56 -1.78
C GLU A 158 7.46 0.53 -1.68
N ALA A 159 8.17 0.35 -2.80
CA ALA A 159 9.63 0.41 -2.81
C ALA A 159 10.12 1.81 -2.39
N LEU A 160 9.45 2.87 -2.82
CA LEU A 160 9.78 4.23 -2.35
C LEU A 160 9.56 4.35 -0.84
N ASP A 161 8.40 3.94 -0.33
CA ASP A 161 8.09 4.02 1.10
C ASP A 161 9.03 3.19 1.97
N ARG A 162 9.55 2.05 1.44
CA ARG A 162 10.43 1.13 2.17
C ARG A 162 11.89 1.52 2.13
N PHE A 163 12.35 2.06 1.01
CA PHE A 163 13.78 2.24 0.74
C PHE A 163 14.20 3.70 0.64
N THR A 164 13.26 4.64 0.76
CA THR A 164 13.53 6.07 0.72
C THR A 164 13.01 6.78 1.96
N VAL A 165 13.51 7.99 2.16
CA VAL A 165 13.06 8.91 3.21
C VAL A 165 12.57 10.17 2.52
N ASP A 166 11.35 10.60 2.83
CA ASP A 166 10.82 11.88 2.37
C ASP A 166 11.46 13.02 3.17
N LEU A 167 12.49 13.63 2.58
CA LEU A 167 13.21 14.73 3.20
C LEU A 167 12.38 16.01 3.27
N THR A 168 11.41 16.20 2.36
CA THR A 168 10.53 17.38 2.42
C THR A 168 9.55 17.28 3.58
N ALA A 169 9.02 16.08 3.86
CA ALA A 169 8.22 15.83 5.06
C ALA A 169 9.04 16.05 6.35
N LEU A 170 10.28 15.52 6.40
CA LEU A 170 11.16 15.75 7.56
C LEU A 170 11.50 17.24 7.75
N ALA A 171 11.71 18.00 6.66
CA ALA A 171 11.94 19.42 6.71
C ALA A 171 10.71 20.18 7.27
N ALA A 172 9.52 19.86 6.78
CA ALA A 172 8.27 20.46 7.25
C ALA A 172 8.01 20.19 8.74
N ASP A 173 8.39 19.01 9.23
CA ASP A 173 8.31 18.61 10.64
C ASP A 173 9.43 19.22 11.52
N GLY A 174 10.37 19.97 10.93
CA GLY A 174 11.53 20.52 11.66
C GLY A 174 12.52 19.47 12.17
N LYS A 175 12.55 18.29 11.54
CA LYS A 175 13.40 17.15 11.95
C LYS A 175 14.77 17.11 11.26
N LEU A 176 15.05 18.05 10.36
CA LEU A 176 16.35 18.17 9.71
C LEU A 176 17.19 19.22 10.40
N ASP A 177 18.49 18.93 10.54
CA ASP A 177 19.45 19.90 11.05
C ASP A 177 19.64 21.07 10.07
N PRO A 178 19.89 22.30 10.55
CA PRO A 178 20.15 23.44 9.67
C PRO A 178 21.45 23.22 8.89
N VAL A 179 21.39 23.43 7.58
CA VAL A 179 22.54 23.28 6.70
C VAL A 179 23.27 24.62 6.58
N ILE A 180 24.50 24.64 7.04
CA ILE A 180 25.34 25.88 7.10
C ILE A 180 26.51 25.72 6.12
N GLY A 181 26.79 26.80 5.36
CA GLY A 181 27.97 26.90 4.50
C GLY A 181 27.92 26.05 3.23
N ARG A 182 26.72 25.70 2.74
CA ARG A 182 26.50 24.93 1.51
C ARG A 182 25.59 25.65 0.50
N ASP A 183 25.47 26.97 0.62
CA ASP A 183 24.54 27.73 -0.21
C ASP A 183 24.89 27.69 -1.70
N ASP A 184 26.16 27.70 -2.05
CA ASP A 184 26.60 27.69 -3.44
C ASP A 184 26.32 26.33 -4.10
N GLU A 185 26.58 25.23 -3.41
CA GLU A 185 26.31 23.87 -3.91
C GLU A 185 24.80 23.62 -4.04
N ILE A 186 24.01 24.06 -3.07
CA ILE A 186 22.54 23.96 -3.13
C ILE A 186 22.02 24.80 -4.31
N ARG A 187 22.44 26.05 -4.45
CA ARG A 187 22.06 26.90 -5.58
C ARG A 187 22.44 26.28 -6.92
N ARG A 188 23.63 25.70 -7.01
CA ARG A 188 24.08 25.01 -8.21
C ARG A 188 23.21 23.80 -8.53
N THR A 189 22.82 23.03 -7.51
CA THR A 189 21.93 21.88 -7.64
C THR A 189 20.56 22.31 -8.18
N ILE A 190 19.98 23.38 -7.61
CA ILE A 190 18.71 23.97 -8.07
C ILE A 190 18.82 24.40 -9.54
N GLN A 191 19.90 25.10 -9.92
CA GLN A 191 20.11 25.53 -11.30
C GLN A 191 20.16 24.35 -12.29
N VAL A 192 20.72 23.22 -11.87
CA VAL A 192 20.76 22.00 -12.71
C VAL A 192 19.36 21.38 -12.82
N LEU A 193 18.64 21.24 -11.70
CA LEU A 193 17.29 20.67 -11.65
C LEU A 193 16.28 21.48 -12.49
N GLN A 194 16.40 22.80 -12.55
CA GLN A 194 15.53 23.69 -13.32
C GLN A 194 15.73 23.64 -14.83
N ARG A 195 16.76 22.94 -15.32
CA ARG A 195 17.01 22.82 -16.78
C ARG A 195 15.92 21.98 -17.44
N ARG A 196 15.56 22.33 -18.67
CA ARG A 196 14.62 21.54 -19.48
C ARG A 196 15.17 20.17 -19.90
N ARG A 197 16.49 20.04 -19.98
CA ARG A 197 17.22 18.81 -20.36
C ARG A 197 18.50 18.72 -19.54
N LYS A 198 19.02 17.50 -19.34
CA LYS A 198 20.23 17.25 -18.54
C LYS A 198 20.11 17.83 -17.12
N ASN A 199 18.95 17.61 -16.51
CA ASN A 199 18.59 18.14 -15.20
C ASN A 199 18.87 17.17 -14.05
N ASN A 200 19.72 16.17 -14.26
CA ASN A 200 20.11 15.18 -13.25
C ASN A 200 21.46 15.61 -12.61
N PRO A 201 21.46 16.28 -11.46
CA PRO A 201 22.71 16.61 -10.76
C PRO A 201 23.32 15.35 -10.14
N VAL A 202 24.64 15.26 -10.17
CA VAL A 202 25.40 14.23 -9.49
C VAL A 202 26.36 14.88 -8.52
N LEU A 203 26.25 14.52 -7.23
CA LEU A 203 27.12 15.02 -6.16
C LEU A 203 28.29 14.03 -5.97
N ILE A 204 29.50 14.49 -6.24
CA ILE A 204 30.73 13.70 -6.14
C ILE A 204 31.59 14.25 -5.00
N GLY A 205 32.20 13.38 -4.22
CA GLY A 205 33.10 13.76 -3.12
C GLY A 205 33.41 12.57 -2.21
N GLU A 206 34.38 12.73 -1.35
CA GLU A 206 34.79 11.72 -0.37
C GLU A 206 33.67 11.43 0.66
N PRO A 207 33.71 10.32 1.39
CA PRO A 207 32.81 10.08 2.51
C PRO A 207 32.92 11.21 3.56
N GLY A 208 31.78 11.61 4.13
CA GLY A 208 31.74 12.61 5.21
C GLY A 208 31.80 14.09 4.79
N VAL A 209 32.00 14.42 3.50
CA VAL A 209 32.09 15.83 3.06
C VAL A 209 30.75 16.58 3.00
N GLY A 210 29.65 15.96 3.44
CA GLY A 210 28.34 16.62 3.53
C GLY A 210 27.50 16.55 2.26
N LYS A 211 27.63 15.52 1.42
CA LYS A 211 26.80 15.35 0.21
C LYS A 211 25.29 15.27 0.54
N THR A 212 24.94 14.55 1.61
CA THR A 212 23.56 14.44 2.09
C THR A 212 23.02 15.77 2.57
N ALA A 213 23.83 16.57 3.26
CA ALA A 213 23.44 17.89 3.74
C ALA A 213 22.98 18.84 2.60
N ILE A 214 23.55 18.71 1.39
CA ILE A 214 23.11 19.48 0.23
C ILE A 214 21.67 19.12 -0.16
N VAL A 215 21.31 17.83 -0.10
CA VAL A 215 19.95 17.36 -0.41
C VAL A 215 18.97 17.76 0.70
N GLU A 216 19.37 17.68 1.96
CA GLU A 216 18.59 18.13 3.12
C GLU A 216 18.35 19.66 3.06
N GLY A 217 19.37 20.45 2.73
CA GLY A 217 19.23 21.90 2.54
C GLY A 217 18.33 22.24 1.34
N LEU A 218 18.36 21.45 0.27
CA LEU A 218 17.41 21.60 -0.85
C LEU A 218 15.97 21.36 -0.37
N ALA A 219 15.73 20.30 0.41
CA ALA A 219 14.41 19.98 0.95
C ALA A 219 13.88 21.12 1.86
N GLN A 220 14.75 21.69 2.71
CA GLN A 220 14.40 22.85 3.55
C GLN A 220 13.99 24.07 2.71
N ARG A 221 14.71 24.39 1.64
CA ARG A 221 14.35 25.50 0.73
C ARG A 221 13.04 25.26 0.00
N ILE A 222 12.77 24.04 -0.45
CA ILE A 222 11.48 23.68 -1.08
C ILE A 222 10.33 23.94 -0.11
N VAL A 223 10.45 23.53 1.15
CA VAL A 223 9.42 23.73 2.17
C VAL A 223 9.25 25.23 2.52
N ASN A 224 10.34 26.00 2.55
CA ASN A 224 10.31 27.44 2.81
C ASN A 224 9.81 28.28 1.60
N GLY A 225 9.68 27.67 0.43
CA GLY A 225 9.27 28.37 -0.80
C GLY A 225 10.35 29.23 -1.43
N GLU A 226 11.62 28.88 -1.24
CA GLU A 226 12.80 29.58 -1.77
C GLU A 226 13.27 29.06 -3.14
#